data_88736fbd83e308ba4ae8fa9dc6bfad1e
#
_entry.id   88736fbd83e308ba4ae8fa9dc6bfad1e
#
_cell.length_a   1.000
_cell.length_b   1.000
_cell.length_c   1.000
_cell.angle_alpha   90.00
_cell.angle_beta   90.00
_cell.angle_gamma   90.00
#
_symmetry.space_group_name_H-M   'P 1'
#
loop_
_entity.id
_entity.type
_entity.pdbx_description
1 polymer ?
#
loop_
_entity_poly.entity_id
_entity_poly.type
_entity_poly.pdbx_seq_one_letter_code
_entity_poly.pdbx_strand_id
1 'polypeptide(L)'
;MVGAELLEFVQNTKKICKFLKDEYEPCQVLSDLCNGLLVWEQITPFLVITEIENKTEYEQKLIEFEDNLIRFYEIGSRSFLTKHPANVGDNETFYLHALRFYLPVIAKKTFEEHGLGLGIFTMQGFECRNKESKNTLQRCSNGKDNIATSNLRRLWDVFNNSRNSY
;
A
#
# COMPACT_ATOMS: atom_id res chain seq x y z
N MET A 1 8.66 -1.84 5.42
CA MET A 1 7.80 -2.97 5.82
C MET A 1 7.48 -3.78 4.57
N VAL A 2 7.72 -5.08 4.61
CA VAL A 2 7.39 -6.00 3.52
C VAL A 2 5.95 -6.48 3.73
N GLY A 3 5.24 -6.88 2.68
CA GLY A 3 3.79 -7.15 2.74
C GLY A 3 3.31 -8.07 3.88
N ALA A 4 4.08 -9.11 4.24
CA ALA A 4 3.73 -10.00 5.34
C ALA A 4 3.78 -9.30 6.71
N GLU A 5 4.79 -8.47 6.95
CA GLU A 5 4.94 -7.69 8.19
C GLU A 5 3.84 -6.63 8.32
N LEU A 6 3.41 -6.03 7.20
CA LEU A 6 2.29 -5.09 7.20
C LEU A 6 0.97 -5.80 7.55
N LEU A 7 0.75 -6.99 7.03
CA LEU A 7 -0.45 -7.77 7.33
C LEU A 7 -0.49 -8.17 8.82
N GLU A 8 0.64 -8.62 9.37
CA GLU A 8 0.78 -8.93 10.78
C GLU A 8 0.56 -7.69 11.67
N PHE A 9 1.09 -6.54 11.25
CA PHE A 9 0.85 -5.27 11.93
C PHE A 9 -0.64 -4.93 11.96
N VAL A 10 -1.34 -5.03 10.81
CA VAL A 10 -2.78 -4.76 10.72
C VAL A 10 -3.59 -5.73 11.60
N GLN A 11 -3.25 -7.02 11.61
CA GLN A 11 -3.92 -8.01 12.47
C GLN A 11 -3.75 -7.76 13.97
N ASN A 12 -2.71 -7.03 14.36
CA ASN A 12 -2.45 -6.66 15.76
C ASN A 12 -2.91 -5.24 16.13
N THR A 13 -3.60 -4.53 15.24
CA THR A 13 -4.02 -3.13 15.43
C THR A 13 -4.73 -2.89 16.76
N LYS A 14 -5.68 -3.77 17.13
CA LYS A 14 -6.42 -3.64 18.40
C LYS A 14 -5.50 -3.76 19.62
N LYS A 15 -4.51 -4.66 19.58
CA LYS A 15 -3.53 -4.82 20.67
C LYS A 15 -2.61 -3.60 20.74
N ILE A 16 -2.19 -3.08 19.59
CA ILE A 16 -1.37 -1.87 19.49
C ILE A 16 -2.13 -0.67 20.05
N CYS A 17 -3.38 -0.46 19.67
CA CYS A 17 -4.22 0.62 20.18
C CYS A 17 -4.45 0.51 21.70
N LYS A 18 -4.63 -0.72 22.22
CA LYS A 18 -4.74 -0.96 23.64
C LYS A 18 -3.46 -0.58 24.37
N PHE A 19 -2.31 -1.10 23.91
CA PHE A 19 -1.00 -0.77 24.48
C PHE A 19 -0.75 0.74 24.51
N LEU A 20 -1.02 1.43 23.39
CA LEU A 20 -0.83 2.88 23.31
C LEU A 20 -1.71 3.65 24.31
N LYS A 21 -2.94 3.20 24.52
CA LYS A 21 -3.86 3.82 25.49
C LYS A 21 -3.50 3.54 26.94
N ASP A 22 -2.87 2.39 27.20
CA ASP A 22 -2.43 2.00 28.55
C ASP A 22 -1.13 2.73 28.96
N GLU A 23 -0.24 3.01 27.98
CA GLU A 23 1.10 3.59 28.24
C GLU A 23 1.15 5.12 28.14
N TYR A 24 0.19 5.75 27.45
CA TYR A 24 0.23 7.20 27.21
C TYR A 24 -1.05 7.88 27.70
N GLU A 25 -0.88 9.13 28.16
CA GLU A 25 -2.01 9.96 28.58
C GLU A 25 -2.99 10.21 27.42
N PRO A 26 -4.29 10.20 27.68
CA PRO A 26 -5.31 10.45 26.66
C PRO A 26 -5.12 11.84 26.03
N CYS A 27 -4.95 11.87 24.72
CA CYS A 27 -4.91 13.10 23.94
C CYS A 27 -5.55 12.90 22.57
N GLN A 28 -5.90 13.99 21.90
CA GLN A 28 -6.53 13.95 20.58
C GLN A 28 -5.66 13.24 19.55
N VAL A 29 -4.35 13.47 19.58
CA VAL A 29 -3.37 12.85 18.68
C VAL A 29 -3.37 11.33 18.82
N LEU A 30 -3.37 10.83 20.06
CA LEU A 30 -3.43 9.39 20.34
C LEU A 30 -4.76 8.79 19.87
N SER A 31 -5.86 9.50 20.11
CA SER A 31 -7.19 9.09 19.64
C SER A 31 -7.25 9.00 18.12
N ASP A 32 -6.76 10.01 17.40
CA ASP A 32 -6.74 10.04 15.95
C ASP A 32 -5.84 8.93 15.37
N LEU A 33 -4.68 8.68 15.98
CA LEU A 33 -3.80 7.58 15.60
C LEU A 33 -4.49 6.22 15.73
N CYS A 34 -5.09 5.94 16.89
CA CYS A 34 -5.79 4.68 17.12
C CYS A 34 -7.00 4.51 16.17
N ASN A 35 -7.76 5.57 15.97
CA ASN A 35 -8.90 5.55 15.04
C ASN A 35 -8.44 5.34 13.59
N GLY A 36 -7.37 5.99 13.18
CA GLY A 36 -6.78 5.78 11.85
C GLY A 36 -6.33 4.33 11.64
N LEU A 37 -5.65 3.73 12.61
CA LEU A 37 -5.23 2.33 12.55
C LEU A 37 -6.42 1.37 12.48
N LEU A 38 -7.49 1.60 13.25
CA LEU A 38 -8.69 0.76 13.22
C LEU A 38 -9.44 0.86 11.89
N VAL A 39 -9.51 2.06 11.30
CA VAL A 39 -10.10 2.24 9.97
C VAL A 39 -9.23 1.58 8.91
N TRP A 40 -7.90 1.66 9.02
CA TRP A 40 -6.98 0.98 8.11
C TRP A 40 -7.12 -0.54 8.16
N GLU A 41 -7.35 -1.12 9.35
CA GLU A 41 -7.69 -2.54 9.50
C GLU A 41 -8.93 -2.94 8.67
N GLN A 42 -9.92 -2.04 8.56
CA GLN A 42 -11.14 -2.28 7.76
C GLN A 42 -10.91 -2.10 6.25
N ILE A 43 -9.99 -1.24 5.84
CA ILE A 43 -9.63 -1.00 4.43
C ILE A 43 -8.82 -2.18 3.85
N THR A 44 -7.89 -2.71 4.60
CA THR A 44 -6.89 -3.68 4.12
C THR A 44 -7.48 -4.94 3.48
N PRO A 45 -8.55 -5.58 4.01
CA PRO A 45 -9.13 -6.79 3.39
C PRO A 45 -9.63 -6.56 1.97
N PHE A 46 -10.13 -5.36 1.67
CA PHE A 46 -10.60 -5.02 0.33
C PHE A 46 -9.45 -4.90 -0.68
N LEU A 47 -8.29 -4.39 -0.24
CA LEU A 47 -7.12 -4.18 -1.10
C LEU A 47 -6.50 -5.47 -1.63
N VAL A 48 -6.75 -6.60 -0.98
CA VAL A 48 -6.17 -7.90 -1.36
C VAL A 48 -7.12 -8.78 -2.18
N ILE A 49 -8.35 -8.34 -2.42
CA ILE A 49 -9.31 -9.09 -3.26
C ILE A 49 -8.81 -9.08 -4.70
N THR A 50 -8.59 -10.26 -5.26
CA THR A 50 -8.17 -10.47 -6.67
C THR A 50 -9.33 -10.94 -7.54
N GLU A 51 -10.04 -11.99 -7.11
CA GLU A 51 -11.15 -12.61 -7.81
C GLU A 51 -12.46 -12.27 -7.12
N ILE A 52 -13.52 -12.10 -7.91
CA ILE A 52 -14.84 -11.72 -7.43
C ILE A 52 -15.83 -12.83 -7.76
N GLU A 53 -16.16 -13.63 -6.76
CA GLU A 53 -17.12 -14.73 -6.90
C GLU A 53 -18.57 -14.23 -6.91
N ASN A 54 -18.88 -13.22 -6.12
CA ASN A 54 -20.21 -12.65 -5.97
C ASN A 54 -20.19 -11.12 -6.20
N LYS A 55 -20.80 -10.69 -7.30
CA LYS A 55 -20.85 -9.28 -7.70
C LYS A 55 -21.57 -8.39 -6.68
N THR A 56 -22.73 -8.84 -6.21
CA THR A 56 -23.54 -8.04 -5.26
C THR A 56 -22.81 -7.86 -3.92
N GLU A 57 -22.15 -8.90 -3.44
CA GLU A 57 -21.34 -8.82 -2.24
C GLU A 57 -20.13 -7.88 -2.41
N TYR A 58 -19.51 -7.94 -3.59
CA TYR A 58 -18.39 -7.05 -3.89
C TYR A 58 -18.81 -5.58 -3.98
N GLU A 59 -19.95 -5.29 -4.62
CA GLU A 59 -20.52 -3.94 -4.68
C GLU A 59 -20.80 -3.38 -3.28
N GLN A 60 -21.32 -4.20 -2.38
CA GLN A 60 -21.52 -3.81 -1.00
C GLN A 60 -20.19 -3.52 -0.28
N LYS A 61 -19.20 -4.39 -0.45
CA LYS A 61 -17.85 -4.18 0.09
C LYS A 61 -17.17 -2.95 -0.51
N LEU A 62 -17.43 -2.61 -1.77
CA LEU A 62 -16.91 -1.41 -2.42
C LEU A 62 -17.47 -0.15 -1.75
N ILE A 63 -18.77 -0.11 -1.44
CA ILE A 63 -19.39 0.99 -0.71
C ILE A 63 -18.77 1.15 0.68
N GLU A 64 -18.66 0.06 1.43
CA GLU A 64 -18.02 0.07 2.76
C GLU A 64 -16.55 0.52 2.69
N PHE A 65 -15.84 0.12 1.64
CA PHE A 65 -14.47 0.53 1.38
C PHE A 65 -14.37 2.03 1.10
N GLU A 66 -15.25 2.59 0.27
CA GLU A 66 -15.32 4.04 0.00
C GLU A 66 -15.59 4.84 1.29
N ASP A 67 -16.53 4.41 2.10
CA ASP A 67 -16.86 5.04 3.38
C ASP A 67 -15.67 5.01 4.36
N ASN A 68 -14.97 3.88 4.42
CA ASN A 68 -13.76 3.76 5.25
C ASN A 68 -12.61 4.64 4.74
N LEU A 69 -12.46 4.81 3.42
CA LEU A 69 -11.47 5.73 2.86
C LEU A 69 -11.81 7.21 3.17
N ILE A 70 -13.09 7.58 3.16
CA ILE A 70 -13.53 8.92 3.59
C ILE A 70 -13.15 9.15 5.04
N ARG A 71 -13.50 8.22 5.93
CA ARG A 71 -13.19 8.30 7.36
C ARG A 71 -11.68 8.37 7.61
N PHE A 72 -10.89 7.55 6.91
CA PHE A 72 -9.44 7.57 7.01
C PHE A 72 -8.85 8.90 6.56
N TYR A 73 -9.35 9.45 5.45
CA TYR A 73 -8.97 10.76 4.94
C TYR A 73 -9.28 11.88 5.94
N GLU A 74 -10.47 11.89 6.54
CA GLU A 74 -10.85 12.89 7.53
C GLU A 74 -9.97 12.85 8.78
N ILE A 75 -9.62 11.66 9.26
CA ILE A 75 -8.69 11.50 10.37
C ILE A 75 -7.29 11.98 9.96
N GLY A 76 -6.79 11.54 8.82
CA GLY A 76 -5.47 11.88 8.32
C GLY A 76 -5.29 13.38 8.06
N SER A 77 -6.28 14.06 7.49
CA SER A 77 -6.24 15.48 7.19
C SER A 77 -6.22 16.38 8.45
N ARG A 78 -6.81 15.88 9.56
CA ARG A 78 -6.81 16.58 10.86
C ARG A 78 -5.58 16.26 11.71
N SER A 79 -4.96 15.11 11.46
CA SER A 79 -3.94 14.57 12.34
C SER A 79 -2.57 15.24 12.12
N PHE A 80 -1.73 15.20 13.16
CA PHE A 80 -0.36 15.69 13.13
C PHE A 80 0.52 14.97 12.07
N LEU A 81 0.11 13.79 11.61
CA LEU A 81 0.84 13.00 10.62
C LEU A 81 0.98 13.72 9.26
N THR A 82 0.09 14.67 8.99
CA THR A 82 0.10 15.44 7.74
C THR A 82 0.65 16.86 7.89
N LYS A 83 0.86 17.31 9.13
CA LYS A 83 1.38 18.66 9.41
C LYS A 83 2.90 18.67 9.31
N HIS A 84 3.42 19.06 8.15
CA HIS A 84 4.82 19.47 8.06
C HIS A 84 4.96 20.89 8.63
N PRO A 85 5.89 21.17 9.57
CA PRO A 85 6.05 22.48 10.18
C PRO A 85 6.30 23.62 9.20
N ALA A 86 6.77 23.32 8.00
CA ALA A 86 7.08 24.29 6.95
C ALA A 86 5.90 24.65 6.01
N ASN A 87 4.80 23.89 6.05
CA ASN A 87 3.67 24.08 5.14
C ASN A 87 2.40 24.44 5.91
N VAL A 88 2.25 25.71 6.18
CA VAL A 88 1.06 26.32 6.82
C VAL A 88 -0.02 26.53 5.75
N GLY A 89 -0.58 25.47 5.19
CA GLY A 89 -1.64 25.68 4.19
C GLY A 89 -2.29 24.42 3.68
N ASP A 90 -1.51 23.44 3.26
CA ASP A 90 -2.02 22.18 2.72
C ASP A 90 -1.58 21.00 3.60
N ASN A 91 -2.51 20.52 4.39
CA ASN A 91 -2.30 19.35 5.26
C ASN A 91 -2.52 18.03 4.50
N GLU A 92 -2.77 18.09 3.19
CA GLU A 92 -3.04 16.94 2.37
C GLU A 92 -1.75 16.44 1.70
N THR A 93 -1.36 15.20 1.99
CA THR A 93 -0.29 14.55 1.25
C THR A 93 -0.84 13.94 -0.04
N PHE A 94 -0.02 13.86 -1.09
CA PHE A 94 -0.38 13.17 -2.33
C PHE A 94 -0.94 11.76 -2.09
N TYR A 95 -0.37 11.02 -1.14
CA TYR A 95 -0.83 9.66 -0.83
C TYR A 95 -2.23 9.64 -0.22
N LEU A 96 -2.52 10.56 0.69
CA LEU A 96 -3.82 10.68 1.31
C LEU A 96 -4.89 11.07 0.27
N HIS A 97 -4.53 12.01 -0.61
CA HIS A 97 -5.36 12.40 -1.76
C HIS A 97 -5.63 11.20 -2.70
N ALA A 98 -4.59 10.48 -3.08
CA ALA A 98 -4.72 9.33 -3.96
C ALA A 98 -5.60 8.22 -3.37
N LEU A 99 -5.46 7.93 -2.09
CA LEU A 99 -6.31 6.98 -1.37
C LEU A 99 -7.78 7.39 -1.41
N ARG A 100 -8.06 8.69 -1.21
CA ARG A 100 -9.44 9.19 -1.12
C ARG A 100 -10.11 9.30 -2.48
N PHE A 101 -9.41 9.82 -3.49
CA PHE A 101 -10.03 10.23 -4.75
C PHE A 101 -9.74 9.29 -5.91
N TYR A 102 -8.57 8.66 -5.97
CA TYR A 102 -8.21 7.81 -7.10
C TYR A 102 -8.47 6.34 -6.85
N LEU A 103 -8.21 5.86 -5.65
CA LEU A 103 -8.32 4.43 -5.35
C LEU A 103 -9.75 3.88 -5.50
N PRO A 104 -10.82 4.56 -5.04
CA PRO A 104 -12.20 4.12 -5.29
C PRO A 104 -12.55 4.06 -6.78
N VAL A 105 -12.10 5.05 -7.54
CA VAL A 105 -12.34 5.10 -9.00
C VAL A 105 -11.65 3.94 -9.70
N ILE A 106 -10.41 3.63 -9.31
CA ILE A 106 -9.66 2.50 -9.85
C ILE A 106 -10.37 1.19 -9.48
N ALA A 107 -10.79 1.01 -8.22
CA ALA A 107 -11.52 -0.16 -7.76
C ALA A 107 -12.79 -0.41 -8.56
N LYS A 108 -13.60 0.63 -8.74
CA LYS A 108 -14.84 0.59 -9.49
C LYS A 108 -14.61 0.25 -10.96
N LYS A 109 -13.68 0.93 -11.63
CA LYS A 109 -13.34 0.66 -13.03
C LYS A 109 -12.81 -0.75 -13.25
N THR A 110 -11.90 -1.21 -12.38
CA THR A 110 -11.36 -2.58 -12.47
C THR A 110 -12.46 -3.62 -12.35
N PHE A 111 -13.41 -3.40 -11.47
CA PHE A 111 -14.57 -4.27 -11.33
C PHE A 111 -15.50 -4.21 -12.56
N GLU A 112 -15.88 -3.02 -13.02
CA GLU A 112 -16.82 -2.83 -14.14
C GLU A 112 -16.25 -3.35 -15.46
N GLU A 113 -14.97 -3.09 -15.74
CA GLU A 113 -14.33 -3.43 -17.02
C GLU A 113 -13.80 -4.87 -17.06
N HIS A 114 -13.34 -5.42 -15.94
CA HIS A 114 -12.61 -6.68 -15.91
C HIS A 114 -13.21 -7.73 -14.98
N GLY A 115 -14.15 -7.36 -14.10
CA GLY A 115 -14.71 -8.26 -13.09
C GLY A 115 -13.70 -8.69 -12.03
N LEU A 116 -12.67 -7.89 -11.80
CA LEU A 116 -11.54 -8.19 -10.91
C LEU A 116 -11.47 -7.19 -9.76
N GLY A 117 -10.88 -7.61 -8.65
CA GLY A 117 -10.63 -6.76 -7.49
C GLY A 117 -9.26 -6.06 -7.54
N LEU A 118 -9.03 -5.13 -6.58
CA LEU A 118 -7.79 -4.34 -6.51
C LEU A 118 -6.54 -5.17 -6.26
N GLY A 119 -6.67 -6.37 -5.70
CA GLY A 119 -5.53 -7.23 -5.39
C GLY A 119 -4.67 -7.61 -6.59
N ILE A 120 -5.18 -7.48 -7.82
CA ILE A 120 -4.41 -7.70 -9.06
C ILE A 120 -3.26 -6.69 -9.23
N PHE A 121 -3.37 -5.50 -8.62
CA PHE A 121 -2.34 -4.46 -8.67
C PHE A 121 -1.31 -4.58 -7.57
N THR A 122 -1.29 -5.70 -6.81
CA THR A 122 -0.28 -5.88 -5.76
C THR A 122 1.12 -5.86 -6.36
N MET A 123 1.97 -4.99 -5.81
CA MET A 123 3.36 -4.83 -6.24
C MET A 123 4.27 -6.01 -5.85
N GLN A 124 3.72 -7.05 -5.22
CA GLN A 124 4.52 -8.19 -4.74
C GLN A 124 5.35 -8.86 -5.85
N GLY A 125 4.77 -9.02 -7.04
CA GLY A 125 5.50 -9.56 -8.18
C GLY A 125 6.65 -8.67 -8.64
N PHE A 126 6.47 -7.35 -8.60
CA PHE A 126 7.51 -6.36 -8.91
C PHE A 126 8.57 -6.30 -7.82
N GLU A 127 8.20 -6.38 -6.56
CA GLU A 127 9.15 -6.41 -5.43
C GLU A 127 10.00 -7.68 -5.44
N CYS A 128 9.42 -8.85 -5.71
CA CYS A 128 10.18 -10.08 -5.91
C CYS A 128 11.17 -9.95 -7.07
N ARG A 129 10.74 -9.45 -8.22
CA ARG A 129 11.63 -9.22 -9.36
C ARG A 129 12.72 -8.19 -9.07
N ASN A 130 12.40 -7.10 -8.38
CA ASN A 130 13.39 -6.11 -7.96
C ASN A 130 14.40 -6.70 -6.98
N LYS A 131 13.97 -7.55 -6.06
CA LYS A 131 14.85 -8.26 -5.12
C LYS A 131 15.75 -9.25 -5.84
N GLU A 132 15.22 -10.02 -6.78
CA GLU A 132 16.00 -10.92 -7.64
C GLU A 132 17.00 -10.17 -8.51
N SER A 133 16.57 -9.06 -9.14
CA SER A 133 17.44 -8.20 -9.94
C SER A 133 18.56 -7.58 -9.11
N LYS A 134 18.27 -7.09 -7.90
CA LYS A 134 19.29 -6.59 -6.96
C LYS A 134 20.25 -7.69 -6.54
N ASN A 135 19.77 -8.88 -6.21
CA ASN A 135 20.60 -10.03 -5.85
C ASN A 135 21.50 -10.47 -7.01
N THR A 136 20.97 -10.48 -8.23
CA THR A 136 21.73 -10.81 -9.44
C THR A 136 22.79 -9.76 -9.72
N LEU A 137 22.45 -8.47 -9.60
CA LEU A 137 23.40 -7.37 -9.75
C LEU A 137 24.52 -7.43 -8.70
N GLN A 138 24.20 -7.70 -7.45
CA GLN A 138 25.19 -7.81 -6.36
C GLN A 138 26.09 -9.04 -6.52
N ARG A 139 25.56 -10.18 -6.95
CA ARG A 139 26.34 -11.42 -7.14
C ARG A 139 27.21 -11.40 -8.38
N CYS A 140 26.80 -10.65 -9.41
CA CYS A 140 27.46 -10.62 -10.70
C CYS A 140 28.35 -9.39 -10.92
N SER A 141 28.40 -8.42 -10.01
CA SER A 141 29.27 -7.25 -10.13
C SER A 141 30.59 -7.49 -9.42
N ASN A 142 31.64 -7.72 -10.19
CA ASN A 142 33.03 -7.76 -9.69
C ASN A 142 33.59 -6.34 -9.47
N GLY A 143 32.87 -5.45 -8.87
CA GLY A 143 33.32 -4.22 -8.20
C GLY A 143 34.33 -3.26 -8.91
N LYS A 144 34.80 -3.55 -10.13
CA LYS A 144 35.92 -2.81 -10.72
C LYS A 144 35.69 -2.16 -12.07
N ASP A 145 34.61 -2.47 -12.81
CA ASP A 145 34.41 -1.88 -14.12
C ASP A 145 33.16 -1.03 -14.20
N ASN A 146 33.23 0.01 -15.01
CA ASN A 146 32.20 1.02 -15.29
C ASN A 146 30.77 0.51 -15.08
N ILE A 147 30.33 0.68 -13.86
CA ILE A 147 29.15 0.05 -13.23
C ILE A 147 27.86 0.28 -14.04
N ALA A 148 27.74 1.42 -14.72
CA ALA A 148 26.52 1.77 -15.44
C ALA A 148 26.31 0.93 -16.71
N THR A 149 27.33 0.68 -17.51
CA THR A 149 27.18 -0.03 -18.78
C THR A 149 27.07 -1.54 -18.61
N SER A 150 27.78 -2.11 -17.65
CA SER A 150 27.68 -3.54 -17.35
C SER A 150 26.35 -3.87 -16.67
N ASN A 151 25.82 -2.98 -15.85
CA ASN A 151 24.53 -3.15 -15.17
C ASN A 151 23.35 -3.03 -16.16
N LEU A 152 23.39 -2.09 -17.10
CA LEU A 152 22.39 -1.98 -18.16
C LEU A 152 22.37 -3.21 -19.07
N ARG A 153 23.55 -3.74 -19.45
CA ARG A 153 23.65 -4.94 -20.26
C ARG A 153 23.08 -6.18 -19.57
N ARG A 154 23.34 -6.34 -18.27
CA ARG A 154 22.82 -7.45 -17.46
C ARG A 154 21.32 -7.33 -17.19
N LEU A 155 20.81 -6.12 -16.95
CA LEU A 155 19.38 -5.87 -16.87
C LEU A 155 18.68 -6.23 -18.17
N TRP A 156 19.31 -5.92 -19.33
CA TRP A 156 18.82 -6.28 -20.64
C TRP A 156 18.82 -7.79 -20.88
N ASP A 157 19.86 -8.50 -20.46
CA ASP A 157 19.97 -9.95 -20.56
C ASP A 157 18.95 -10.67 -19.67
N VAL A 158 18.74 -10.20 -18.42
CA VAL A 158 17.70 -10.71 -17.52
C VAL A 158 16.31 -10.47 -18.10
N PHE A 159 16.07 -9.31 -18.68
CA PHE A 159 14.79 -8.95 -19.30
C PHE A 159 14.50 -9.82 -20.55
N ASN A 160 15.49 -10.07 -21.38
CA ASN A 160 15.33 -10.90 -22.57
C ASN A 160 15.21 -12.39 -22.23
N ASN A 161 15.95 -12.90 -21.26
CA ASN A 161 15.83 -14.29 -20.82
C ASN A 161 14.50 -14.58 -20.15
N SER A 162 13.89 -13.62 -19.46
CA SER A 162 12.54 -13.77 -18.89
C SER A 162 11.43 -13.79 -19.96
N ARG A 163 11.67 -13.22 -21.15
CA ARG A 163 10.72 -13.28 -22.28
C ARG A 163 10.73 -14.61 -23.03
N ASN A 164 11.85 -15.34 -23.00
CA ASN A 164 12.01 -16.60 -23.70
C ASN A 164 11.63 -17.82 -22.86
N SER A 165 11.07 -17.62 -21.66
CA SER A 165 10.67 -18.68 -20.73
C SER A 165 9.13 -18.94 -20.72
N TYR A 166 8.41 -18.44 -21.74
CA TYR A 166 6.97 -18.70 -21.94
C TYR A 166 6.73 -19.31 -23.33
#